data_35a8a876c41e8f5ec135e747cc4b7955
#
_entry.id   35a8a876c41e8f5ec135e747cc4b7955
#
_cell.length_a   1.000
_cell.length_b   1.000
_cell.length_c   1.000
_cell.angle_alpha   90.00
_cell.angle_beta   90.00
_cell.angle_gamma   90.00
#
_symmetry.space_group_name_H-M   'P 1'
#
loop_
_entity.id
_entity.type
_entity.pdbx_description
1 polymer ?
#
loop_
_entity_poly.entity_id
_entity_poly.type
_entity_poly.pdbx_seq_one_letter_code
_entity_poly.pdbx_strand_id
1 'polypeptide(L)'
;RQMCIRDSFYKDAQWLREVKTGPFYAIKGSLRMYATTGGASVNENFQPLNADGEPIPGIYAIGQDAGGLYSDSYDMHIAEGTASSWAINGGKLAVEHFVKTRK
;
A
#
# COMPACT_ATOMS: atom_id res chain seq x y z
N ARG A 1 -33.28 5.25 16.65
CA ARG A 1 -31.84 5.13 16.98
C ARG A 1 -30.96 4.74 15.78
N GLN A 2 -31.47 4.00 14.82
CA GLN A 2 -30.71 3.66 13.58
C GLN A 2 -30.54 4.85 12.63
N MET A 3 -31.46 5.82 12.65
CA MET A 3 -31.42 6.99 11.79
C MET A 3 -30.21 7.91 12.05
N CYS A 4 -29.82 8.12 13.32
CA CYS A 4 -28.75 9.06 13.66
C CYS A 4 -27.35 8.63 13.14
N ILE A 5 -27.10 7.32 13.07
CA ILE A 5 -25.82 6.79 12.55
C ILE A 5 -25.79 6.89 11.02
N ARG A 6 -26.93 6.69 10.39
CA ARG A 6 -27.08 6.81 8.93
C ARG A 6 -26.83 8.23 8.43
N ASP A 7 -27.31 9.23 9.17
CA ASP A 7 -27.21 10.63 8.76
C ASP A 7 -25.79 11.18 8.86
N SER A 8 -24.98 10.67 9.82
CA SER A 8 -23.60 11.15 10.01
C SER A 8 -22.58 10.58 9.01
N PHE A 9 -22.79 9.35 8.54
CA PHE A 9 -21.81 8.66 7.69
C PHE A 9 -22.38 8.10 6.39
N TYR A 10 -23.65 8.36 6.10
CA TYR A 10 -24.35 7.88 4.89
C TYR A 10 -24.22 6.37 4.62
N LYS A 11 -24.01 5.59 5.70
CA LYS A 11 -23.87 4.15 5.57
C LYS A 11 -25.20 3.51 5.21
N ASP A 12 -25.22 2.74 4.16
CA ASP A 12 -26.41 2.04 3.70
C ASP A 12 -26.94 1.09 4.81
N ALA A 13 -28.28 1.05 4.95
CA ALA A 13 -28.96 0.27 5.97
C ALA A 13 -28.68 -1.23 5.88
N GLN A 14 -28.40 -1.77 4.69
CA GLN A 14 -28.04 -3.18 4.48
C GLN A 14 -26.71 -3.58 5.19
N TRP A 15 -25.83 -2.61 5.46
CA TRP A 15 -24.55 -2.81 6.14
C TRP A 15 -24.59 -2.52 7.64
N LEU A 16 -25.75 -2.07 8.16
CA LEU A 16 -25.94 -1.81 9.58
C LEU A 16 -26.31 -3.11 10.27
N ARG A 17 -25.37 -3.64 11.04
CA ARG A 17 -25.58 -4.84 11.86
C ARG A 17 -25.69 -4.47 13.33
N GLU A 18 -26.61 -5.11 14.03
CA GLU A 18 -26.76 -4.93 15.47
C GLU A 18 -25.74 -5.77 16.23
N VAL A 19 -25.18 -5.20 17.28
CA VAL A 19 -24.31 -5.89 18.23
C VAL A 19 -25.16 -6.21 19.47
N LYS A 20 -25.83 -7.37 19.45
CA LYS A 20 -26.84 -7.73 20.47
C LYS A 20 -26.40 -8.84 21.42
N THR A 21 -25.68 -9.82 20.93
CA THR A 21 -25.39 -11.04 21.68
C THR A 21 -23.92 -11.08 22.07
N GLY A 22 -23.64 -11.18 23.37
CA GLY A 22 -22.27 -11.31 23.89
C GLY A 22 -21.69 -12.71 23.68
N PRO A 23 -20.40 -12.86 24.05
CA PRO A 23 -19.57 -11.87 24.75
C PRO A 23 -19.08 -10.73 23.87
N PHE A 24 -18.93 -9.54 24.45
CA PHE A 24 -18.41 -8.35 23.77
C PHE A 24 -16.97 -8.10 24.18
N TYR A 25 -16.15 -7.71 23.23
CA TYR A 25 -14.74 -7.39 23.45
C TYR A 25 -14.48 -5.95 23.03
N ALA A 26 -13.86 -5.18 23.92
CA ALA A 26 -13.41 -3.83 23.64
C ALA A 26 -11.90 -3.84 23.41
N ILE A 27 -11.47 -3.34 22.26
CA ILE A 27 -10.05 -3.21 21.91
C ILE A 27 -9.72 -1.72 21.86
N LYS A 28 -8.69 -1.31 22.62
CA LYS A 28 -8.18 0.05 22.57
C LYS A 28 -7.40 0.25 21.26
N GLY A 29 -7.97 1.01 20.35
CA GLY A 29 -7.29 1.45 19.13
C GLY A 29 -6.32 2.61 19.39
N SER A 30 -5.25 2.67 18.64
CA SER A 30 -4.34 3.82 18.59
C SER A 30 -3.94 4.09 17.14
N LEU A 31 -3.61 5.35 16.85
CA LEU A 31 -3.08 5.69 15.54
C LEU A 31 -1.75 4.98 15.31
N ARG A 32 -1.63 4.31 14.19
CA ARG A 32 -0.42 3.61 13.74
C ARG A 32 -0.19 3.96 12.27
N MET A 33 1.07 4.09 11.90
CA MET A 33 1.46 4.14 10.51
C MET A 33 1.56 2.71 9.97
N TYR A 34 0.88 2.46 8.86
CA TYR A 34 0.85 1.14 8.22
C TYR A 34 1.73 1.10 6.97
N ALA A 35 1.60 2.11 6.12
CA ALA A 35 2.32 2.20 4.86
C ALA A 35 2.59 3.65 4.49
N THR A 36 3.58 3.87 3.65
CA THR A 36 3.79 5.12 2.94
C THR A 36 3.28 4.97 1.51
N THR A 37 2.64 6.00 0.99
CA THR A 37 2.19 6.03 -0.42
C THR A 37 3.24 6.64 -1.33
N GLY A 38 4.17 7.41 -0.76
CA GLY A 38 5.34 7.93 -1.45
C GLY A 38 6.45 6.89 -1.56
N GLY A 39 7.60 7.32 -2.10
CA GLY A 39 8.79 6.50 -2.27
C GLY A 39 9.69 7.08 -3.35
N ALA A 40 10.83 6.45 -3.58
CA ALA A 40 11.72 6.82 -4.67
C ALA A 40 11.03 6.60 -6.02
N SER A 41 11.16 7.55 -6.94
CA SER A 41 10.79 7.32 -8.33
C SER A 41 11.72 6.25 -8.92
N VAL A 42 11.15 5.18 -9.47
CA VAL A 42 11.92 4.04 -9.99
C VAL A 42 11.57 3.75 -11.44
N ASN A 43 12.51 3.13 -12.18
CA ASN A 43 12.23 2.59 -13.50
C ASN A 43 11.63 1.15 -13.41
N GLU A 44 11.43 0.51 -14.55
CA GLU A 44 10.87 -0.84 -14.66
C GLU A 44 11.76 -1.93 -14.01
N ASN A 45 13.01 -1.62 -13.72
CA ASN A 45 13.95 -2.52 -13.03
C ASN A 45 14.13 -2.18 -11.56
N PHE A 46 13.28 -1.30 -11.02
CA PHE A 46 13.33 -0.84 -9.62
C PHE A 46 14.63 -0.08 -9.24
N GLN A 47 15.27 0.56 -10.22
CA GLN A 47 16.39 1.47 -9.95
C GLN A 47 15.82 2.87 -9.67
N PRO A 48 16.22 3.52 -8.56
CA PRO A 48 15.85 4.91 -8.29
C PRO A 48 16.37 5.84 -9.39
N LEU A 49 15.56 6.84 -9.70
CA LEU A 49 15.91 7.87 -10.67
C LEU A 49 16.47 9.11 -9.97
N ASN A 50 17.48 9.72 -10.57
CA ASN A 50 18.00 11.01 -10.14
C ASN A 50 17.08 12.16 -10.61
N ALA A 51 17.48 13.41 -10.35
CA ALA A 51 16.72 14.60 -10.74
C ALA A 51 16.55 14.78 -12.26
N ASP A 52 17.43 14.18 -13.05
CA ASP A 52 17.41 14.23 -14.51
C ASP A 52 16.59 13.07 -15.11
N GLY A 53 16.03 12.19 -14.26
CA GLY A 53 15.26 11.02 -14.65
C GLY A 53 16.11 9.81 -15.05
N GLU A 54 17.41 9.82 -14.72
CA GLU A 54 18.33 8.75 -15.04
C GLU A 54 18.48 7.75 -13.90
N PRO A 55 18.61 6.43 -14.16
CA PRO A 55 18.76 5.44 -13.12
C PRO A 55 20.09 5.60 -12.37
N ILE A 56 20.03 5.52 -11.04
CA ILE A 56 21.22 5.51 -10.19
C ILE A 56 21.83 4.10 -10.20
N PRO A 57 23.06 3.92 -10.71
CA PRO A 57 23.66 2.60 -10.81
C PRO A 57 23.91 1.94 -9.45
N GLY A 58 23.67 0.63 -9.36
CA GLY A 58 23.98 -0.18 -8.19
C GLY A 58 23.03 -0.04 -7.02
N ILE A 59 21.98 0.77 -7.16
CA ILE A 59 20.93 0.95 -6.14
C ILE A 59 19.60 0.44 -6.68
N TYR A 60 18.83 -0.21 -5.81
CA TYR A 60 17.47 -0.67 -6.08
C TYR A 60 16.58 -0.30 -4.90
N ALA A 61 15.40 0.23 -5.18
CA ALA A 61 14.36 0.51 -4.20
C ALA A 61 13.16 -0.39 -4.49
N ILE A 62 12.70 -1.12 -3.48
CA ILE A 62 11.61 -2.09 -3.63
C ILE A 62 10.59 -1.94 -2.50
N GLY A 63 9.41 -2.55 -2.67
CA GLY A 63 8.37 -2.52 -1.66
C GLY A 63 7.88 -1.10 -1.37
N GLN A 64 7.82 -0.73 -0.11
CA GLN A 64 7.32 0.58 0.32
C GLN A 64 8.30 1.74 0.01
N ASP A 65 9.56 1.43 -0.23
CA ASP A 65 10.56 2.44 -0.62
C ASP A 65 10.48 2.82 -2.10
N ALA A 66 9.86 1.96 -2.92
CA ALA A 66 9.58 2.24 -4.33
C ALA A 66 8.24 2.94 -4.49
N GLY A 67 8.25 4.16 -5.00
CA GLY A 67 7.05 4.91 -5.37
C GLY A 67 6.40 4.41 -6.65
N GLY A 68 5.24 5.00 -6.98
CA GLY A 68 4.56 4.78 -8.26
C GLY A 68 3.44 3.75 -8.26
N LEU A 69 3.31 2.90 -7.23
CA LEU A 69 2.19 1.98 -7.11
C LEU A 69 0.90 2.71 -6.68
N TYR A 70 1.03 3.61 -5.73
CA TYR A 70 -0.08 4.42 -5.20
C TYR A 70 0.17 5.89 -5.50
N SER A 71 -0.89 6.63 -5.79
CA SER A 71 -0.80 8.07 -5.98
C SER A 71 -0.86 8.78 -4.62
N ASP A 72 -2.06 9.01 -4.12
CA ASP A 72 -2.33 9.77 -2.91
C ASP A 72 -3.04 8.95 -1.82
N SER A 73 -3.48 7.74 -2.15
CA SER A 73 -4.16 6.88 -1.20
C SER A 73 -3.83 5.40 -1.39
N TYR A 74 -3.73 4.70 -0.27
CA TYR A 74 -3.62 3.25 -0.23
C TYR A 74 -5.04 2.64 -0.28
N ASP A 75 -5.52 2.34 -1.47
CA ASP A 75 -6.84 1.77 -1.65
C ASP A 75 -6.78 0.23 -1.81
N MET A 76 -7.15 -0.46 -0.74
CA MET A 76 -7.23 -1.92 -0.72
C MET A 76 -8.46 -2.47 -1.45
N HIS A 77 -9.44 -1.63 -1.79
CA HIS A 77 -10.68 -2.08 -2.45
C HIS A 77 -10.51 -2.30 -3.95
N ILE A 78 -9.53 -1.64 -4.56
CA ILE A 78 -9.26 -1.80 -5.99
C ILE A 78 -8.66 -3.18 -6.28
N ALA A 79 -7.64 -3.57 -5.51
CA ALA A 79 -7.03 -4.88 -5.62
C ALA A 79 -6.34 -5.28 -4.30
N GLU A 80 -6.81 -6.33 -3.69
CA GLU A 80 -6.20 -6.88 -2.49
C GLU A 80 -4.81 -7.46 -2.79
N GLY A 81 -3.88 -7.29 -1.85
CA GLY A 81 -2.52 -7.84 -1.97
C GLY A 81 -1.56 -7.06 -2.87
N THR A 82 -1.94 -5.88 -3.37
CA THR A 82 -1.09 -5.06 -4.25
C THR A 82 0.26 -4.71 -3.62
N ALA A 83 0.30 -4.29 -2.35
CA ALA A 83 1.54 -3.95 -1.67
C ALA A 83 2.49 -5.15 -1.53
N SER A 84 1.96 -6.31 -1.17
CA SER A 84 2.74 -7.54 -1.07
C SER A 84 3.24 -8.00 -2.44
N SER A 85 2.38 -7.94 -3.44
CA SER A 85 2.74 -8.27 -4.82
C SER A 85 3.82 -7.34 -5.37
N TRP A 86 3.70 -6.03 -5.11
CA TRP A 86 4.69 -5.03 -5.49
C TRP A 86 6.06 -5.31 -4.86
N ALA A 87 6.09 -5.63 -3.57
CA ALA A 87 7.33 -5.93 -2.87
C ALA A 87 7.99 -7.21 -3.39
N ILE A 88 7.22 -8.29 -3.58
CA ILE A 88 7.75 -9.59 -4.03
C ILE A 88 8.23 -9.50 -5.49
N ASN A 89 7.41 -8.97 -6.38
CA ASN A 89 7.79 -8.88 -7.80
C ASN A 89 8.89 -7.84 -8.03
N GLY A 90 8.87 -6.72 -7.30
CA GLY A 90 9.94 -5.72 -7.33
C GLY A 90 11.28 -6.30 -6.93
N GLY A 91 11.32 -7.07 -5.84
CA GLY A 91 12.53 -7.79 -5.42
C GLY A 91 13.06 -8.74 -6.47
N LYS A 92 12.16 -9.52 -7.09
CA LYS A 92 12.53 -10.44 -8.18
C LYS A 92 13.13 -9.70 -9.38
N LEU A 93 12.44 -8.68 -9.88
CA LEU A 93 12.88 -7.90 -11.04
C LEU A 93 14.21 -7.19 -10.80
N ALA A 94 14.39 -6.61 -9.62
CA ALA A 94 15.64 -5.96 -9.22
C ALA A 94 16.82 -6.95 -9.23
N VAL A 95 16.64 -8.15 -8.68
CA VAL A 95 17.68 -9.19 -8.68
C VAL A 95 17.96 -9.70 -10.08
N GLU A 96 16.93 -9.97 -10.89
CA GLU A 96 17.11 -10.41 -12.28
C GLU A 96 17.89 -9.38 -13.10
N HIS A 97 17.59 -8.10 -12.93
CA HIS A 97 18.32 -7.03 -13.58
C HIS A 97 19.77 -6.97 -13.09
N PHE A 98 19.99 -7.02 -11.78
CA PHE A 98 21.35 -7.01 -11.21
C PHE A 98 22.21 -8.16 -11.73
N VAL A 99 21.68 -9.38 -11.77
CA VAL A 99 22.42 -10.55 -12.27
C VAL A 99 22.75 -10.41 -13.76
N LYS A 100 21.83 -9.89 -14.56
CA LYS A 100 22.06 -9.65 -16.01
C LYS A 100 23.09 -8.57 -16.29
N THR A 101 23.17 -7.55 -15.44
CA THR A 101 24.06 -6.38 -15.66
C THR A 101 25.41 -6.51 -14.96
N ARG A 102 25.54 -7.46 -14.02
CA ARG A 102 26.81 -7.76 -13.35
C ARG A 102 27.76 -8.48 -14.32
N LYS A 103 28.74 -7.76 -14.80
CA LYS A 103 29.90 -8.30 -15.55
C LYS A 103 31.07 -8.52 -14.62
#